data_d4b27a67e302f98363a9da75b2121235
#
_entry.id   d4b27a67e302f98363a9da75b2121235
#
_cell.length_a   1.000
_cell.length_b   1.000
_cell.length_c   1.000
_cell.angle_alpha   90.00
_cell.angle_beta   90.00
_cell.angle_gamma   90.00
#
_symmetry.space_group_name_H-M   'P 1'
#
loop_
_entity.id
_entity.type
_entity.pdbx_description
1 polymer ?
#
loop_
_entity_poly.entity_id
_entity_poly.type
_entity_poly.pdbx_seq_one_letter_code
_entity_poly.pdbx_strand_id
1 'polypeptide(L)'
;MIESENLGQHAGGPIRMLIAFHEHTQPQSSLLNCHADITLFPITKSAQRPDNEFDLFALLVDARTGISSEMIELWQHYQERQFPRLMIVQGIEFSESDFDDIVLIGNRVLEQFATPYLVLHDDLGMPTALISLEDNLVHDYSGTTVNRFSANNELIDLISEFQDEYLQLYKELGEDGFFQGIFAIAIPIGNSKPFGTSEINSIIDSLARR
;
A
#
# COMPACT_ATOMS: atom_id res chain seq x y z
N MET A 1 8.48 34.91 -12.34
CA MET A 1 8.89 33.75 -13.16
C MET A 1 9.32 32.71 -12.15
N ILE A 2 8.45 31.78 -11.87
CA ILE A 2 8.75 30.62 -11.01
C ILE A 2 9.16 29.53 -11.99
N GLU A 3 10.43 29.16 -11.97
CA GLU A 3 10.94 28.03 -12.75
C GLU A 3 10.27 26.76 -12.21
N SER A 4 9.46 26.15 -13.06
CA SER A 4 8.98 24.79 -12.86
C SER A 4 10.20 23.86 -13.00
N GLU A 5 10.74 23.41 -11.88
CA GLU A 5 11.71 22.32 -11.88
C GLU A 5 11.04 21.08 -12.50
N ASN A 6 11.59 20.67 -13.63
CA ASN A 6 11.25 19.44 -14.34
C ASN A 6 11.34 18.26 -13.38
N LEU A 7 10.21 17.64 -13.07
CA LEU A 7 10.15 16.25 -12.63
C LEU A 7 10.81 15.40 -13.73
N GLY A 8 11.98 14.87 -13.41
CA GLY A 8 12.82 14.15 -14.36
C GLY A 8 12.07 12.98 -14.98
N GLN A 9 12.02 12.96 -16.31
CA GLN A 9 11.62 11.80 -17.08
C GLN A 9 12.60 10.66 -16.77
N HIS A 10 12.12 9.62 -16.09
CA HIS A 10 12.91 8.42 -15.82
C HIS A 10 13.17 7.67 -17.11
N ALA A 11 14.41 7.72 -17.59
CA ALA A 11 14.91 6.86 -18.65
C ALA A 11 15.18 5.46 -18.07
N GLY A 12 14.17 4.57 -18.00
CA GLY A 12 14.33 3.12 -18.06
C GLY A 12 15.14 2.40 -16.95
N GLY A 13 15.26 2.99 -15.73
CA GLY A 13 15.84 2.32 -14.56
C GLY A 13 14.79 1.65 -13.67
N PRO A 14 15.20 0.78 -12.72
CA PRO A 14 14.27 0.24 -11.73
C PRO A 14 13.69 1.36 -10.86
N ILE A 15 12.41 1.24 -10.48
CA ILE A 15 11.76 2.13 -9.53
C ILE A 15 12.52 2.08 -8.20
N ARG A 16 12.91 3.23 -7.68
CA ARG A 16 13.55 3.36 -6.36
C ARG A 16 12.47 3.58 -5.32
N MET A 17 12.31 2.63 -4.39
CA MET A 17 11.30 2.68 -3.36
C MET A 17 11.93 2.85 -1.98
N LEU A 18 11.53 3.89 -1.25
CA LEU A 18 11.85 4.08 0.15
C LEU A 18 10.78 3.43 1.02
N ILE A 19 11.15 2.45 1.84
CA ILE A 19 10.26 1.84 2.82
C ILE A 19 10.64 2.31 4.21
N ALA A 20 9.81 3.16 4.80
CA ALA A 20 9.96 3.63 6.17
C ALA A 20 9.12 2.79 7.14
N PHE A 21 9.66 2.47 8.32
CA PHE A 21 8.99 1.62 9.31
C PHE A 21 9.49 1.95 10.71
N HIS A 22 8.69 1.64 11.72
CA HIS A 22 9.08 1.82 13.12
C HIS A 22 10.29 0.93 13.46
N GLU A 23 11.28 1.44 14.21
CA GLU A 23 12.56 0.76 14.50
C GLU A 23 12.42 -0.65 15.09
N HIS A 24 11.29 -0.96 15.75
CA HIS A 24 10.99 -2.28 16.30
C HIS A 24 10.21 -3.18 15.35
N THR A 25 9.82 -2.68 14.18
CA THR A 25 9.16 -3.45 13.13
C THR A 25 10.21 -4.16 12.28
N GLN A 26 9.98 -5.43 11.96
CA GLN A 26 10.82 -6.15 11.01
C GLN A 26 10.06 -6.27 9.68
N PRO A 27 10.54 -5.63 8.60
CA PRO A 27 9.95 -5.80 7.27
C PRO A 27 10.02 -7.27 6.84
N GLN A 28 8.94 -7.76 6.25
CA GLN A 28 8.88 -9.12 5.77
C GLN A 28 9.80 -9.33 4.57
N SER A 29 10.37 -10.55 4.47
CA SER A 29 11.26 -10.91 3.36
C SER A 29 10.56 -10.89 1.99
N SER A 30 9.25 -11.15 1.94
CA SER A 30 8.44 -11.04 0.72
C SER A 30 8.42 -9.62 0.16
N LEU A 31 8.37 -8.61 1.03
CA LEU A 31 8.41 -7.20 0.65
C LEU A 31 9.75 -6.82 -0.02
N LEU A 32 10.86 -7.44 0.41
CA LEU A 32 12.17 -7.19 -0.16
C LEU A 32 12.36 -7.79 -1.56
N ASN A 33 11.42 -8.62 -2.01
CA ASN A 33 11.42 -9.24 -3.34
C ASN A 33 10.52 -8.48 -4.35
N CYS A 34 10.05 -7.28 -4.00
CA CYS A 34 9.31 -6.44 -4.95
C CYS A 34 10.19 -5.97 -6.11
N HIS A 35 9.56 -5.60 -7.24
CA HIS A 35 10.20 -5.17 -8.48
C HIS A 35 10.82 -3.76 -8.42
N ALA A 36 11.37 -3.37 -7.27
CA ALA A 36 11.95 -2.06 -7.03
C ALA A 36 13.35 -2.16 -6.44
N ASP A 37 14.13 -1.10 -6.59
CA ASP A 37 15.35 -0.89 -5.81
C ASP A 37 14.94 -0.32 -4.44
N ILE A 38 15.04 -1.15 -3.40
CA ILE A 38 14.45 -0.88 -2.09
C ILE A 38 15.49 -0.31 -1.15
N THR A 39 15.20 0.87 -0.60
CA THR A 39 15.90 1.46 0.53
C THR A 39 15.06 1.32 1.79
N LEU A 40 15.59 0.67 2.83
CA LEU A 40 14.94 0.52 4.13
C LEU A 40 15.31 1.66 5.06
N PHE A 41 14.32 2.30 5.67
CA PHE A 41 14.51 3.41 6.59
C PHE A 41 13.80 3.16 7.94
N PRO A 42 14.53 2.72 8.98
CA PRO A 42 13.96 2.61 10.32
C PRO A 42 13.76 4.02 10.91
N ILE A 43 12.53 4.31 11.27
CA ILE A 43 12.15 5.58 11.90
C ILE A 43 12.56 5.54 13.37
N THR A 44 13.48 6.42 13.75
CA THR A 44 13.92 6.65 15.14
C THR A 44 13.74 8.12 15.48
N LYS A 45 13.68 8.46 16.79
CA LYS A 45 13.53 9.85 17.25
C LYS A 45 14.63 10.80 16.78
N SER A 46 15.78 10.27 16.37
CA SER A 46 16.95 11.03 15.93
C SER A 46 17.31 10.83 14.46
N ALA A 47 16.54 10.06 13.71
CA ALA A 47 16.82 9.79 12.32
C ALA A 47 16.66 11.05 11.48
N GLN A 48 17.70 11.39 10.71
CA GLN A 48 17.58 12.41 9.67
C GLN A 48 16.75 11.84 8.53
N ARG A 49 15.83 12.65 8.01
CA ARG A 49 15.00 12.27 6.86
C ARG A 49 15.90 11.95 5.68
N PRO A 50 15.60 10.86 4.94
CA PRO A 50 16.36 10.55 3.75
C PRO A 50 16.09 11.62 2.68
N ASP A 51 17.16 12.31 2.26
CA ASP A 51 17.11 13.28 1.16
C ASP A 51 17.43 12.63 -0.20
N ASN A 52 17.48 11.28 -0.24
CA ASN A 52 17.81 10.56 -1.46
C ASN A 52 16.68 10.68 -2.49
N GLU A 53 17.05 10.67 -3.75
CA GLU A 53 16.09 10.57 -4.84
C GLU A 53 15.43 9.17 -4.83
N PHE A 54 14.15 9.08 -4.68
CA PHE A 54 13.33 7.88 -4.87
C PHE A 54 12.03 8.25 -5.59
N ASP A 55 11.37 7.24 -6.14
CA ASP A 55 10.23 7.40 -7.03
C ASP A 55 8.92 7.06 -6.32
N LEU A 56 9.00 6.28 -5.24
CA LEU A 56 7.88 5.79 -4.47
C LEU A 56 8.22 5.78 -2.97
N PHE A 57 7.38 6.40 -2.16
CA PHE A 57 7.45 6.31 -0.70
C PHE A 57 6.47 5.26 -0.19
N ALA A 58 6.91 4.39 0.69
CA ALA A 58 6.09 3.41 1.38
C ALA A 58 6.25 3.52 2.89
N LEU A 59 5.13 3.59 3.62
CA LEU A 59 5.10 3.48 5.06
C LEU A 59 4.64 2.08 5.45
N LEU A 60 5.51 1.30 6.07
CA LEU A 60 5.19 -0.03 6.57
C LEU A 60 4.64 0.08 7.99
N VAL A 61 3.38 -0.25 8.15
CA VAL A 61 2.66 -0.26 9.44
C VAL A 61 2.48 -1.71 9.89
N ASP A 62 2.84 -2.00 11.13
CA ASP A 62 2.53 -3.28 11.77
C ASP A 62 1.20 -3.14 12.53
N ALA A 63 0.20 -3.95 12.18
CA ALA A 63 -1.15 -3.89 12.77
C ALA A 63 -1.15 -4.04 14.29
N ARG A 64 -0.13 -4.70 14.84
CA ARG A 64 0.01 -4.90 16.31
C ARG A 64 0.47 -3.64 17.04
N THR A 65 1.13 -2.72 16.37
CA THR A 65 1.71 -1.51 16.98
C THR A 65 1.07 -0.21 16.49
N GLY A 66 0.42 -0.25 15.31
CA GLY A 66 -0.26 0.89 14.72
C GLY A 66 0.68 1.98 14.18
N ILE A 67 0.18 3.21 14.11
CA ILE A 67 0.85 4.37 13.52
C ILE A 67 1.36 5.29 14.62
N SER A 68 2.67 5.55 14.66
CA SER A 68 3.30 6.45 15.64
C SER A 68 3.30 7.92 15.17
N SER A 69 3.58 8.85 16.11
CA SER A 69 3.72 10.28 15.79
C SER A 69 4.84 10.55 14.79
N GLU A 70 5.96 9.84 14.90
CA GLU A 70 7.10 9.98 13.99
C GLU A 70 6.75 9.50 12.56
N MET A 71 5.92 8.46 12.45
CA MET A 71 5.37 8.01 11.16
C MET A 71 4.48 9.08 10.54
N ILE A 72 3.62 9.73 11.34
CA ILE A 72 2.74 10.82 10.87
C ILE A 72 3.57 12.00 10.34
N GLU A 73 4.58 12.43 11.09
CA GLU A 73 5.46 13.53 10.67
C GLU A 73 6.21 13.22 9.36
N LEU A 74 6.68 11.99 9.20
CA LEU A 74 7.37 11.57 7.98
C LEU A 74 6.40 11.49 6.80
N TRP A 75 5.19 10.95 7.02
CA TRP A 75 4.15 10.88 5.99
C TRP A 75 3.78 12.26 5.47
N GLN A 76 3.50 13.21 6.36
CA GLN A 76 3.16 14.59 6.00
C GLN A 76 4.24 15.25 5.14
N HIS A 77 5.52 15.01 5.45
CA HIS A 77 6.63 15.55 4.67
C HIS A 77 6.59 15.08 3.21
N TYR A 78 6.27 13.81 2.93
CA TYR A 78 6.19 13.30 1.56
C TYR A 78 4.85 13.62 0.89
N GLN A 79 3.78 13.76 1.67
CA GLN A 79 2.49 14.25 1.19
C GLN A 79 2.59 15.69 0.65
N GLU A 80 3.22 16.59 1.39
CA GLU A 80 3.44 17.99 0.98
C GLU A 80 4.27 18.10 -0.33
N ARG A 81 5.11 17.12 -0.59
CA ARG A 81 5.94 17.04 -1.81
C ARG A 81 5.25 16.30 -2.96
N GLN A 82 4.04 15.86 -2.76
CA GLN A 82 3.23 15.12 -3.76
C GLN A 82 3.95 13.87 -4.32
N PHE A 83 4.66 13.13 -3.47
CA PHE A 83 5.21 11.84 -3.85
C PHE A 83 4.09 10.79 -4.01
N PRO A 84 4.21 9.82 -4.94
CA PRO A 84 3.44 8.59 -4.88
C PRO A 84 3.68 7.89 -3.54
N ARG A 85 2.60 7.54 -2.83
CA ARG A 85 2.68 7.03 -1.45
C ARG A 85 1.88 5.77 -1.27
N LEU A 86 2.50 4.75 -0.65
CA LEU A 86 1.84 3.52 -0.22
C LEU A 86 1.82 3.44 1.31
N MET A 87 0.71 3.00 1.88
CA MET A 87 0.68 2.43 3.23
C MET A 87 0.62 0.92 3.10
N ILE A 88 1.66 0.23 3.56
CA ILE A 88 1.74 -1.23 3.53
C ILE A 88 1.46 -1.72 4.95
N VAL A 89 0.43 -2.55 5.13
CA VAL A 89 0.02 -3.05 6.44
C VAL A 89 0.41 -4.52 6.57
N GLN A 90 1.27 -4.82 7.54
CA GLN A 90 1.66 -6.19 7.90
C GLN A 90 1.14 -6.60 9.28
N GLY A 91 1.24 -7.90 9.60
CA GLY A 91 0.94 -8.41 10.93
C GLY A 91 -0.55 -8.62 11.23
N ILE A 92 -1.40 -8.48 10.23
CA ILE A 92 -2.86 -8.65 10.37
C ILE A 92 -3.28 -10.07 10.78
N GLU A 93 -2.44 -11.09 10.53
CA GLU A 93 -2.70 -12.48 10.94
C GLU A 93 -2.51 -12.70 12.46
N PHE A 94 -1.89 -11.76 13.16
CA PHE A 94 -1.50 -11.89 14.57
C PHE A 94 -2.05 -10.78 15.46
N SER A 95 -2.91 -9.95 14.92
CA SER A 95 -3.48 -8.79 15.60
C SER A 95 -4.98 -8.99 15.84
N GLU A 96 -5.49 -8.33 16.88
CA GLU A 96 -6.93 -8.14 17.04
C GLU A 96 -7.46 -7.08 16.05
N SER A 97 -6.58 -6.21 15.54
CA SER A 97 -6.88 -5.23 14.51
C SER A 97 -6.59 -5.83 13.14
N ASP A 98 -7.55 -5.73 12.26
CA ASP A 98 -7.40 -6.15 10.87
C ASP A 98 -6.87 -5.03 9.96
N PHE A 99 -6.84 -5.28 8.65
CA PHE A 99 -6.40 -4.31 7.66
C PHE A 99 -7.29 -3.06 7.65
N ASP A 100 -8.61 -3.25 7.70
CA ASP A 100 -9.58 -2.16 7.59
C ASP A 100 -9.53 -1.24 8.82
N ASP A 101 -9.28 -1.78 10.02
CA ASP A 101 -9.05 -1.00 11.23
C ASP A 101 -7.83 -0.08 11.08
N ILE A 102 -6.73 -0.59 10.55
CA ILE A 102 -5.51 0.22 10.31
C ILE A 102 -5.74 1.29 9.25
N VAL A 103 -6.46 0.96 8.17
CA VAL A 103 -6.84 1.94 7.14
C VAL A 103 -7.73 3.02 7.74
N LEU A 104 -8.70 2.67 8.58
CA LEU A 104 -9.58 3.63 9.25
C LEU A 104 -8.80 4.57 10.17
N ILE A 105 -7.80 4.07 10.89
CA ILE A 105 -6.89 4.91 11.69
C ILE A 105 -6.07 5.80 10.75
N GLY A 106 -5.48 5.24 9.69
CA GLY A 106 -4.70 5.97 8.68
C GLY A 106 -5.49 7.12 8.05
N ASN A 107 -6.76 6.88 7.69
CA ASN A 107 -7.66 7.88 7.14
C ASN A 107 -7.88 9.08 8.08
N ARG A 108 -7.75 8.88 9.39
CA ARG A 108 -7.93 9.94 10.40
C ARG A 108 -6.65 10.73 10.69
N VAL A 109 -5.48 10.07 10.63
CA VAL A 109 -4.22 10.67 11.12
C VAL A 109 -3.21 10.97 10.01
N LEU A 110 -3.37 10.39 8.82
CA LEU A 110 -2.53 10.60 7.65
C LEU A 110 -3.29 11.29 6.54
N GLU A 111 -4.03 10.53 5.74
CA GLU A 111 -4.89 11.00 4.64
C GLU A 111 -5.89 9.91 4.24
N GLN A 112 -6.86 10.22 3.41
CA GLN A 112 -7.76 9.22 2.86
C GLN A 112 -7.03 8.33 1.87
N PHE A 113 -7.12 7.01 2.10
CA PHE A 113 -6.50 5.99 1.25
C PHE A 113 -7.48 5.40 0.24
N ALA A 114 -6.99 5.17 -0.97
CA ALA A 114 -7.61 4.21 -1.87
C ALA A 114 -7.21 2.79 -1.43
N THR A 115 -8.19 1.91 -1.29
CA THR A 115 -7.98 0.49 -0.95
C THR A 115 -8.42 -0.38 -2.14
N PRO A 116 -7.53 -0.70 -3.09
CA PRO A 116 -7.92 -1.48 -4.28
C PRO A 116 -8.23 -2.94 -3.98
N TYR A 117 -7.91 -3.41 -2.78
CA TYR A 117 -8.12 -4.79 -2.35
C TYR A 117 -8.75 -4.85 -0.97
N LEU A 118 -9.72 -5.75 -0.77
CA LEU A 118 -10.21 -6.14 0.55
C LEU A 118 -9.65 -7.50 0.94
N VAL A 119 -9.47 -7.71 2.23
CA VAL A 119 -8.98 -8.98 2.79
C VAL A 119 -10.16 -9.91 3.04
N LEU A 120 -10.07 -11.12 2.51
CA LEU A 120 -11.03 -12.18 2.80
C LEU A 120 -10.46 -13.14 3.83
N HIS A 121 -11.27 -13.47 4.82
CA HIS A 121 -10.91 -14.33 5.94
C HIS A 121 -11.60 -15.70 5.81
N ASP A 122 -10.98 -16.74 6.36
CA ASP A 122 -11.59 -18.05 6.52
C ASP A 122 -12.54 -18.07 7.75
N ASP A 123 -13.17 -19.24 7.98
CA ASP A 123 -14.08 -19.46 9.12
C ASP A 123 -13.40 -19.29 10.50
N LEU A 124 -12.08 -19.28 10.55
CA LEU A 124 -11.29 -19.07 11.77
C LEU A 124 -10.83 -17.59 11.92
N GLY A 125 -11.20 -16.72 10.98
CA GLY A 125 -10.81 -15.33 10.95
C GLY A 125 -9.38 -15.08 10.45
N MET A 126 -8.77 -16.07 9.78
CA MET A 126 -7.43 -15.90 9.22
C MET A 126 -7.51 -15.31 7.79
N PRO A 127 -6.68 -14.31 7.46
CA PRO A 127 -6.64 -13.77 6.11
C PRO A 127 -6.10 -14.82 5.13
N THR A 128 -6.88 -15.12 4.09
CA THR A 128 -6.55 -16.17 3.12
C THR A 128 -6.59 -15.71 1.68
N ALA A 129 -7.29 -14.63 1.37
CA ALA A 129 -7.41 -14.14 0.01
C ALA A 129 -7.53 -12.60 -0.02
N LEU A 130 -7.31 -12.03 -1.20
CA LEU A 130 -7.64 -10.65 -1.52
C LEU A 130 -8.68 -10.62 -2.61
N ILE A 131 -9.65 -9.71 -2.52
CA ILE A 131 -10.54 -9.40 -3.63
C ILE A 131 -10.23 -8.02 -4.19
N SER A 132 -10.04 -7.95 -5.50
CA SER A 132 -9.83 -6.70 -6.22
C SER A 132 -11.16 -5.97 -6.40
N LEU A 133 -11.20 -4.70 -6.02
CA LEU A 133 -12.36 -3.82 -6.23
C LEU A 133 -12.44 -3.26 -7.66
N GLU A 134 -11.38 -3.44 -8.46
CA GLU A 134 -11.34 -2.97 -9.84
C GLU A 134 -12.05 -3.95 -10.81
N ASP A 135 -11.75 -5.24 -10.67
CA ASP A 135 -12.17 -6.28 -11.62
C ASP A 135 -12.91 -7.47 -10.99
N ASN A 136 -13.16 -7.44 -9.68
CA ASN A 136 -13.83 -8.50 -8.91
C ASN A 136 -13.10 -9.85 -8.96
N LEU A 137 -11.78 -9.84 -9.17
CA LEU A 137 -10.96 -11.05 -9.07
C LEU A 137 -10.59 -11.35 -7.63
N VAL A 138 -10.79 -12.59 -7.23
CA VAL A 138 -10.30 -13.12 -5.95
C VAL A 138 -8.93 -13.75 -6.19
N HIS A 139 -7.94 -13.28 -5.42
CA HIS A 139 -6.59 -13.84 -5.35
C HIS A 139 -6.51 -14.71 -4.11
N ASP A 140 -6.69 -16.00 -4.24
CA ASP A 140 -6.70 -16.97 -3.14
C ASP A 140 -5.29 -17.48 -2.86
N TYR A 141 -4.83 -17.25 -1.65
CA TYR A 141 -3.52 -17.63 -1.11
C TYR A 141 -3.61 -18.80 -0.11
N SER A 142 -4.76 -19.47 0.01
CA SER A 142 -4.95 -20.60 0.93
C SER A 142 -4.08 -21.81 0.56
N GLY A 143 -3.81 -21.99 -0.74
CA GLY A 143 -3.00 -23.09 -1.28
C GLY A 143 -1.50 -22.80 -1.34
N THR A 144 -0.75 -23.70 -1.97
CA THR A 144 0.70 -23.55 -2.26
C THR A 144 0.97 -22.63 -3.46
N THR A 145 -0.01 -22.45 -4.32
CA THR A 145 0.02 -21.56 -5.48
C THR A 145 -1.16 -20.60 -5.40
N VAL A 146 -0.95 -19.38 -5.85
CA VAL A 146 -2.04 -18.39 -5.91
C VAL A 146 -3.04 -18.83 -6.96
N ASN A 147 -4.31 -18.96 -6.54
CA ASN A 147 -5.42 -19.23 -7.45
C ASN A 147 -6.19 -17.93 -7.69
N ARG A 148 -6.57 -17.66 -8.93
CA ARG A 148 -7.33 -16.46 -9.30
C ARG A 148 -8.62 -16.86 -9.99
N PHE A 149 -9.73 -16.31 -9.50
CA PHE A 149 -11.06 -16.58 -10.04
C PHE A 149 -11.99 -15.37 -9.84
N SER A 150 -13.03 -15.27 -10.66
CA SER A 150 -14.04 -14.21 -10.49
C SER A 150 -14.89 -14.45 -9.26
N ALA A 151 -15.17 -13.39 -8.50
CA ALA A 151 -16.09 -13.43 -7.38
C ALA A 151 -17.49 -13.89 -7.84
N ASN A 152 -18.21 -14.60 -6.97
CA ASN A 152 -19.61 -14.93 -7.18
C ASN A 152 -20.50 -13.70 -6.87
N ASN A 153 -21.78 -13.77 -7.27
CA ASN A 153 -22.71 -12.66 -7.10
C ASN A 153 -22.90 -12.26 -5.63
N GLU A 154 -22.92 -13.22 -4.72
CA GLU A 154 -23.09 -12.97 -3.28
C GLU A 154 -21.92 -12.14 -2.72
N LEU A 155 -20.69 -12.47 -3.12
CA LEU A 155 -19.50 -11.72 -2.72
C LEU A 155 -19.47 -10.32 -3.38
N ILE A 156 -19.88 -10.22 -4.66
CA ILE A 156 -19.99 -8.93 -5.36
C ILE A 156 -20.99 -8.02 -4.65
N ASP A 157 -22.17 -8.54 -4.28
CA ASP A 157 -23.18 -7.77 -3.55
C ASP A 157 -22.63 -7.30 -2.18
N LEU A 158 -21.86 -8.14 -1.50
CA LEU A 158 -21.27 -7.81 -0.19
C LEU A 158 -20.24 -6.67 -0.27
N ILE A 159 -19.44 -6.62 -1.33
CA ILE A 159 -18.38 -5.61 -1.48
C ILE A 159 -18.81 -4.35 -2.25
N SER A 160 -20.06 -4.29 -2.71
CA SER A 160 -20.54 -3.26 -3.64
C SER A 160 -20.35 -1.82 -3.10
N GLU A 161 -20.58 -1.58 -1.82
CA GLU A 161 -20.38 -0.25 -1.20
C GLU A 161 -18.91 0.17 -1.23
N PHE A 162 -17.98 -0.73 -0.88
CA PHE A 162 -16.53 -0.48 -0.93
C PHE A 162 -16.05 -0.27 -2.37
N GLN A 163 -16.62 -1.02 -3.31
CA GLN A 163 -16.31 -0.86 -4.73
C GLN A 163 -16.75 0.51 -5.25
N ASP A 164 -17.94 0.95 -4.89
CA ASP A 164 -18.46 2.27 -5.28
C ASP A 164 -17.60 3.40 -4.72
N GLU A 165 -17.18 3.32 -3.45
CA GLU A 165 -16.27 4.31 -2.84
C GLU A 165 -14.91 4.33 -3.55
N TYR A 166 -14.31 3.17 -3.82
CA TYR A 166 -13.04 3.06 -4.52
C TYR A 166 -13.12 3.65 -5.94
N LEU A 167 -14.14 3.27 -6.70
CA LEU A 167 -14.33 3.75 -8.07
C LEU A 167 -14.66 5.25 -8.12
N GLN A 168 -15.38 5.78 -7.13
CA GLN A 168 -15.66 7.21 -7.03
C GLN A 168 -14.37 7.99 -6.81
N LEU A 169 -13.51 7.56 -5.89
CA LEU A 169 -12.21 8.17 -5.64
C LEU A 169 -11.36 8.23 -6.92
N TYR A 170 -11.32 7.14 -7.69
CA TYR A 170 -10.62 7.10 -8.98
C TYR A 170 -11.21 8.05 -10.03
N LYS A 171 -12.53 8.17 -10.10
CA LYS A 171 -13.20 9.10 -11.04
C LYS A 171 -12.96 10.57 -10.68
N GLU A 172 -12.92 10.89 -9.38
CA GLU A 172 -12.74 12.26 -8.90
C GLU A 172 -11.29 12.73 -9.06
N LEU A 173 -10.31 11.87 -8.81
CA LEU A 173 -8.89 12.22 -8.78
C LEU A 173 -8.14 11.89 -10.08
N GLY A 174 -8.77 11.16 -11.00
CA GLY A 174 -8.19 10.73 -12.28
C GLY A 174 -7.27 9.50 -12.11
N GLU A 175 -7.05 8.80 -13.24
CA GLU A 175 -6.21 7.59 -13.27
C GLU A 175 -4.75 7.87 -12.85
N ASP A 176 -4.27 9.09 -13.08
CA ASP A 176 -2.90 9.50 -12.77
C ASP A 176 -2.73 10.06 -11.34
N GLY A 177 -3.83 10.18 -10.58
CA GLY A 177 -3.80 10.84 -9.27
C GLY A 177 -2.81 10.24 -8.28
N PHE A 178 -2.70 8.91 -8.24
CA PHE A 178 -1.71 8.21 -7.42
C PHE A 178 -0.27 8.58 -7.82
N PHE A 179 0.03 8.53 -9.12
CA PHE A 179 1.39 8.79 -9.63
C PHE A 179 1.80 10.26 -9.50
N GLN A 180 0.83 11.15 -9.41
CA GLN A 180 1.05 12.57 -9.11
C GLN A 180 1.02 12.88 -7.61
N GLY A 181 0.91 11.85 -6.77
CA GLY A 181 0.86 12.00 -5.32
C GLY A 181 -0.37 12.75 -4.80
N ILE A 182 -1.48 12.74 -5.55
CA ILE A 182 -2.73 13.41 -5.15
C ILE A 182 -3.43 12.60 -4.06
N PHE A 183 -3.39 11.27 -4.15
CA PHE A 183 -3.88 10.37 -3.12
C PHE A 183 -2.91 9.21 -2.89
N ALA A 184 -3.10 8.50 -1.81
CA ALA A 184 -2.28 7.35 -1.45
C ALA A 184 -3.08 6.04 -1.53
N ILE A 185 -2.36 4.92 -1.65
CA ILE A 185 -2.96 3.58 -1.68
C ILE A 185 -2.55 2.83 -0.41
N ALA A 186 -3.50 2.07 0.18
CA ALA A 186 -3.21 1.13 1.24
C ALA A 186 -3.31 -0.31 0.73
N ILE A 187 -2.31 -1.14 1.07
CA ILE A 187 -2.23 -2.55 0.68
C ILE A 187 -1.85 -3.42 1.87
N PRO A 188 -2.58 -4.52 2.12
CA PRO A 188 -2.19 -5.50 3.12
C PRO A 188 -1.07 -6.41 2.59
N ILE A 189 -0.18 -6.86 3.48
CA ILE A 189 0.84 -7.87 3.17
C ILE A 189 0.83 -8.98 4.20
N GLY A 190 0.83 -10.23 3.72
CA GLY A 190 0.80 -11.41 4.58
C GLY A 190 2.16 -11.85 5.06
N ASN A 191 2.25 -12.34 6.31
CA ASN A 191 3.47 -12.91 6.89
C ASN A 191 3.66 -14.38 6.52
N SER A 192 2.63 -15.18 6.74
CA SER A 192 2.63 -16.63 6.51
C SER A 192 2.18 -16.98 5.10
N LYS A 193 1.39 -16.12 4.49
CA LYS A 193 0.90 -16.22 3.11
C LYS A 193 1.48 -15.06 2.31
N PRO A 194 1.94 -15.26 1.07
CA PRO A 194 2.62 -14.21 0.29
C PRO A 194 1.62 -13.26 -0.42
N PHE A 195 0.46 -12.97 0.19
CA PHE A 195 -0.46 -11.98 -0.40
C PHE A 195 0.08 -10.55 -0.26
N GLY A 196 -0.35 -9.66 -1.13
CA GLY A 196 0.03 -8.27 -1.16
C GLY A 196 1.30 -7.99 -1.98
N THR A 197 2.25 -8.92 -2.07
CA THR A 197 3.49 -8.71 -2.83
C THR A 197 3.25 -8.58 -4.33
N SER A 198 2.38 -9.41 -4.92
CA SER A 198 2.03 -9.31 -6.35
C SER A 198 1.24 -8.04 -6.65
N GLU A 199 0.43 -7.59 -5.72
CA GLU A 199 -0.37 -6.38 -5.80
C GLU A 199 0.53 -5.13 -5.75
N ILE A 200 1.50 -5.10 -4.84
CA ILE A 200 2.54 -4.06 -4.79
C ILE A 200 3.36 -4.03 -6.09
N ASN A 201 3.78 -5.20 -6.60
CA ASN A 201 4.51 -5.28 -7.87
C ASN A 201 3.69 -4.73 -9.04
N SER A 202 2.38 -4.96 -9.08
CA SER A 202 1.51 -4.39 -10.12
C SER A 202 1.51 -2.86 -10.10
N ILE A 203 1.54 -2.24 -8.91
CA ILE A 203 1.64 -0.78 -8.76
C ILE A 203 3.03 -0.29 -9.21
N ILE A 204 4.10 -0.96 -8.78
CA ILE A 204 5.48 -0.62 -9.16
C ILE A 204 5.64 -0.71 -10.69
N ASP A 205 5.17 -1.79 -11.31
CA ASP A 205 5.25 -2.01 -12.75
C ASP A 205 4.43 -0.96 -13.53
N SER A 206 3.33 -0.48 -12.96
CA SER A 206 2.53 0.59 -13.55
C SER A 206 3.24 1.94 -13.47
N LEU A 207 3.93 2.23 -12.36
CA LEU A 207 4.76 3.41 -12.21
C LEU A 207 5.95 3.40 -13.18
N ALA A 208 6.59 2.24 -13.39
CA ALA A 208 7.74 2.07 -14.28
C ALA A 208 7.41 2.25 -15.79
N ARG A 209 6.15 2.09 -16.17
CA ARG A 209 5.69 2.26 -17.56
C ARG A 209 5.44 3.72 -17.97
N ARG A 210 5.58 4.66 -17.06
CA ARG A 210 5.36 6.10 -17.25
C ARG A 210 6.65 6.87 -17.36
#